data_de60655b7e71c61ab2317cc4a2cafc23
#
_entry.id   de60655b7e71c61ab2317cc4a2cafc23
#
_cell.length_a   1.000
_cell.length_b   1.000
_cell.length_c   1.000
_cell.angle_alpha   90.00
_cell.angle_beta   90.00
_cell.angle_gamma   90.00
#
_symmetry.space_group_name_H-M   'P 1'
#
loop_
_entity.id
_entity.type
_entity.pdbx_description
1 polymer ?
#
loop_
_entity_poly.entity_id
_entity_poly.type
_entity_poly.pdbx_seq_one_letter_code
_entity_poly.pdbx_strand_id
1 'polypeptide(L)'
;MRRTCIELSFLTFSVYLDYSISRMSNHTGSRKNRQELVVAVGRATQAYQRATDGFDDAVGTVLGLNPTDLRCLDWLSEGPMTAGDLAGATGLSTAATTTLLDRLEEKGYVQRERDTTDRRKVLARLTSEGERRLGSLYGPLAGEGARLLARFSQRELTMIRDFLDDATRVVQDQESHLRSTTTGLM
;
A
#
# COMPACT_ATOMS: atom_id res chain seq x y z
N MET A 1 -9.25 -10.14 -19.24
CA MET A 1 -7.80 -10.10 -19.13
C MET A 1 -7.37 -8.64 -19.11
N ARG A 2 -7.50 -7.95 -17.98
CA ARG A 2 -7.06 -6.56 -17.78
C ARG A 2 -5.93 -6.59 -16.76
N ARG A 3 -4.69 -6.51 -17.25
CA ARG A 3 -3.51 -6.27 -16.42
C ARG A 3 -3.71 -4.94 -15.73
N THR A 4 -3.69 -4.96 -14.41
CA THR A 4 -3.87 -3.77 -13.57
C THR A 4 -2.72 -2.80 -13.81
N CYS A 5 -3.01 -1.50 -13.90
CA CYS A 5 -2.04 -0.40 -14.13
C CYS A 5 -0.86 -0.35 -13.15
N ILE A 6 -0.91 -1.11 -12.06
CA ILE A 6 0.11 -1.19 -11.01
C ILE A 6 1.36 -1.97 -11.48
N GLU A 7 1.19 -3.00 -12.34
CA GLU A 7 2.32 -3.78 -12.87
C GLU A 7 3.28 -3.00 -13.77
N LEU A 8 2.81 -1.96 -14.43
CA LEU A 8 3.64 -1.14 -15.35
C LEU A 8 4.52 -0.10 -14.61
N SER A 9 4.12 0.34 -13.42
CA SER A 9 4.79 1.44 -12.71
C SER A 9 6.15 1.04 -12.14
N PHE A 10 6.34 -0.24 -11.78
CA PHE A 10 7.58 -0.71 -11.13
C PHE A 10 8.58 -1.39 -12.07
N LEU A 11 8.14 -1.97 -13.17
CA LEU A 11 9.06 -2.41 -14.25
C LEU A 11 9.87 -1.23 -14.80
N THR A 12 9.25 -0.05 -14.90
CA THR A 12 9.92 1.18 -15.31
C THR A 12 10.90 1.69 -14.25
N PHE A 13 10.57 1.63 -12.96
CA PHE A 13 11.46 2.14 -11.91
C PHE A 13 12.79 1.38 -11.83
N SER A 14 12.79 0.05 -11.95
CA SER A 14 14.04 -0.75 -11.96
C SER A 14 14.87 -0.51 -13.21
N VAL A 15 14.23 -0.48 -14.38
CA VAL A 15 14.91 -0.19 -15.65
C VAL A 15 15.46 1.24 -15.66
N TYR A 16 14.70 2.21 -15.13
CA TYR A 16 15.16 3.60 -15.00
C TYR A 16 16.21 3.77 -13.89
N LEU A 17 16.12 3.04 -12.79
CA LEU A 17 17.14 3.06 -11.74
C LEU A 17 18.45 2.47 -12.28
N ASP A 18 18.43 1.31 -12.95
CA ASP A 18 19.59 0.72 -13.62
C ASP A 18 20.18 1.66 -14.70
N TYR A 19 19.32 2.31 -15.49
CA TYR A 19 19.72 3.28 -16.50
C TYR A 19 20.33 4.55 -15.89
N SER A 20 19.71 5.15 -14.89
CA SER A 20 20.18 6.36 -14.21
C SER A 20 21.50 6.10 -13.47
N ILE A 21 21.61 4.93 -12.81
CA ILE A 21 22.82 4.54 -12.08
C ILE A 21 23.96 4.22 -13.05
N SER A 22 23.69 3.54 -14.17
CA SER A 22 24.73 3.26 -15.20
C SER A 22 25.31 4.53 -15.82
N ARG A 23 24.52 5.59 -15.93
CA ARG A 23 24.96 6.89 -16.46
C ARG A 23 25.84 7.69 -15.49
N MET A 24 25.75 7.41 -14.17
CA MET A 24 26.55 8.06 -13.14
C MET A 24 27.88 7.36 -12.86
N SER A 25 28.19 6.25 -13.54
CA SER A 25 29.34 5.40 -13.24
C SER A 25 30.52 5.66 -14.17
N ASN A 26 31.32 6.60 -13.78
CA ASN A 26 32.75 6.53 -14.07
C ASN A 26 33.50 6.92 -12.76
N HIS A 27 33.91 5.92 -11.95
CA HIS A 27 35.13 6.00 -11.08
C HIS A 27 35.09 5.01 -9.90
N THR A 28 36.17 4.22 -9.76
CA THR A 28 36.75 3.51 -8.59
C THR A 28 35.93 2.44 -7.85
N GLY A 29 36.58 1.30 -7.50
CA GLY A 29 36.05 0.05 -6.96
C GLY A 29 35.12 0.15 -5.73
N SER A 30 35.30 1.12 -4.82
CA SER A 30 34.39 1.33 -3.66
C SER A 30 33.00 1.89 -4.07
N ARG A 31 32.98 2.73 -5.10
CA ARG A 31 31.70 3.24 -5.67
C ARG A 31 30.93 2.16 -6.39
N LYS A 32 31.63 1.23 -7.07
CA LYS A 32 30.99 0.09 -7.76
C LYS A 32 30.25 -0.80 -6.80
N ASN A 33 30.86 -1.16 -5.66
CA ASN A 33 30.19 -1.98 -4.63
C ASN A 33 28.95 -1.29 -4.05
N ARG A 34 29.02 0.02 -3.74
CA ARG A 34 27.85 0.77 -3.25
C ARG A 34 26.73 0.80 -4.28
N GLN A 35 27.04 0.93 -5.55
CA GLN A 35 26.08 0.99 -6.64
C GLN A 35 25.38 -0.35 -6.86
N GLU A 36 26.13 -1.45 -6.78
CA GLU A 36 25.58 -2.82 -6.83
C GLU A 36 24.60 -3.06 -5.67
N LEU A 37 24.90 -2.55 -4.46
CA LEU A 37 23.99 -2.63 -3.32
C LEU A 37 22.71 -1.79 -3.52
N VAL A 38 22.80 -0.60 -4.08
CA VAL A 38 21.61 0.22 -4.38
C VAL A 38 20.68 -0.50 -5.36
N VAL A 39 21.22 -1.07 -6.43
CA VAL A 39 20.46 -1.89 -7.38
C VAL A 39 19.84 -3.11 -6.70
N ALA A 40 20.63 -3.79 -5.85
CA ALA A 40 20.13 -4.96 -5.13
C ALA A 40 18.97 -4.62 -4.18
N VAL A 41 19.04 -3.48 -3.47
CA VAL A 41 17.93 -2.98 -2.64
C VAL A 41 16.68 -2.71 -3.48
N GLY A 42 16.82 -2.02 -4.62
CA GLY A 42 15.71 -1.75 -5.53
C GLY A 42 15.03 -3.05 -6.02
N ARG A 43 15.82 -4.05 -6.42
CA ARG A 43 15.29 -5.36 -6.83
C ARG A 43 14.60 -6.10 -5.68
N ALA A 44 15.17 -6.05 -4.47
CA ALA A 44 14.56 -6.65 -3.29
C ALA A 44 13.23 -6.01 -2.94
N THR A 45 13.14 -4.67 -3.00
CA THR A 45 11.88 -3.92 -2.78
C THR A 45 10.81 -4.33 -3.78
N GLN A 46 11.16 -4.47 -5.07
CA GLN A 46 10.21 -4.94 -6.08
C GLN A 46 9.76 -6.39 -5.86
N ALA A 47 10.69 -7.27 -5.47
CA ALA A 47 10.37 -8.67 -5.19
C ALA A 47 9.41 -8.75 -4.00
N TYR A 48 9.67 -7.96 -2.95
CA TYR A 48 8.80 -7.87 -1.78
C TYR A 48 7.40 -7.39 -2.16
N GLN A 49 7.29 -6.32 -2.95
CA GLN A 49 6.02 -5.79 -3.38
C GLN A 49 5.20 -6.80 -4.19
N ARG A 50 5.82 -7.49 -5.17
CA ARG A 50 5.12 -8.55 -5.91
C ARG A 50 4.64 -9.69 -5.01
N ALA A 51 5.42 -10.04 -3.98
CA ALA A 51 5.03 -11.08 -3.03
C ALA A 51 3.84 -10.63 -2.17
N THR A 52 3.81 -9.37 -1.74
CA THR A 52 2.69 -8.78 -1.00
C THR A 52 1.43 -8.72 -1.85
N ASP A 53 1.53 -8.23 -3.10
CA ASP A 53 0.41 -8.19 -4.04
C ASP A 53 -0.17 -9.60 -4.26
N GLY A 54 0.68 -10.61 -4.45
CA GLY A 54 0.25 -12.00 -4.61
C GLY A 54 -0.43 -12.58 -3.37
N PHE A 55 0.02 -12.18 -2.17
CA PHE A 55 -0.62 -12.57 -0.92
C PHE A 55 -2.02 -11.91 -0.80
N ASP A 56 -2.14 -10.63 -1.11
CA ASP A 56 -3.40 -9.90 -1.08
C ASP A 56 -4.41 -10.46 -2.09
N ASP A 57 -3.96 -10.84 -3.28
CA ASP A 57 -4.80 -11.53 -4.28
C ASP A 57 -5.33 -12.86 -3.74
N ALA A 58 -4.49 -13.64 -3.04
CA ALA A 58 -4.91 -14.89 -2.41
C ALA A 58 -5.92 -14.65 -1.29
N VAL A 59 -5.68 -13.66 -0.42
CA VAL A 59 -6.63 -13.23 0.63
C VAL A 59 -7.96 -12.80 0.00
N GLY A 60 -7.92 -11.96 -1.03
CA GLY A 60 -9.11 -11.53 -1.78
C GLY A 60 -9.91 -12.70 -2.31
N THR A 61 -9.23 -13.71 -2.87
CA THR A 61 -9.88 -14.94 -3.35
C THR A 61 -10.58 -15.70 -2.23
N VAL A 62 -9.91 -15.89 -1.08
CA VAL A 62 -10.48 -16.60 0.08
C VAL A 62 -11.70 -15.87 0.66
N LEU A 63 -11.64 -14.53 0.72
CA LEU A 63 -12.71 -13.71 1.32
C LEU A 63 -13.80 -13.32 0.32
N GLY A 64 -13.63 -13.60 -0.98
CA GLY A 64 -14.52 -13.13 -2.04
C GLY A 64 -14.52 -11.61 -2.19
N LEU A 65 -13.35 -10.99 -1.99
CA LEU A 65 -13.12 -9.55 -2.07
C LEU A 65 -12.23 -9.22 -3.27
N ASN A 66 -12.46 -8.08 -3.88
CA ASN A 66 -11.58 -7.58 -4.93
C ASN A 66 -10.46 -6.68 -4.34
N PRO A 67 -9.41 -6.34 -5.10
CA PRO A 67 -8.31 -5.51 -4.61
C PRO A 67 -8.74 -4.15 -4.05
N THR A 68 -9.80 -3.56 -4.61
CA THR A 68 -10.34 -2.27 -4.13
C THR A 68 -11.05 -2.43 -2.78
N ASP A 69 -11.73 -3.57 -2.58
CA ASP A 69 -12.34 -3.92 -1.29
C ASP A 69 -11.26 -4.04 -0.21
N LEU A 70 -10.20 -4.80 -0.48
CA LEU A 70 -9.08 -4.98 0.46
C LEU A 70 -8.41 -3.66 0.81
N ARG A 71 -8.15 -2.80 -0.18
CA ARG A 71 -7.59 -1.45 0.07
C ARG A 71 -8.48 -0.61 0.96
N CYS A 72 -9.80 -0.67 0.77
CA CYS A 72 -10.75 0.03 1.64
C CYS A 72 -10.68 -0.50 3.08
N LEU A 73 -10.64 -1.82 3.26
CA LEU A 73 -10.56 -2.45 4.58
C LEU A 73 -9.21 -2.15 5.26
N ASP A 74 -8.13 -2.04 4.50
CA ASP A 74 -6.82 -1.63 5.01
C ASP A 74 -6.88 -0.24 5.66
N TRP A 75 -7.40 0.76 4.96
CA TRP A 75 -7.62 2.09 5.53
C TRP A 75 -8.52 2.07 6.76
N LEU A 76 -9.58 1.27 6.75
CA LEU A 76 -10.50 1.16 7.89
C LEU A 76 -9.89 0.39 9.07
N SER A 77 -8.81 -0.35 8.87
CA SER A 77 -8.07 -1.01 9.94
C SER A 77 -7.30 -0.01 10.82
N GLU A 78 -6.93 1.16 10.28
CA GLU A 78 -6.31 2.24 11.01
C GLU A 78 -7.31 3.04 11.86
N GLY A 79 -8.60 3.00 11.51
CA GLY A 79 -9.68 3.64 12.26
C GLY A 79 -10.91 3.97 11.41
N PRO A 80 -11.99 4.44 12.05
CA PRO A 80 -13.21 4.81 11.35
C PRO A 80 -13.01 6.02 10.44
N MET A 81 -13.59 6.00 9.23
CA MET A 81 -13.48 7.08 8.24
C MET A 81 -14.84 7.46 7.67
N THR A 82 -15.00 8.72 7.25
CA THR A 82 -16.14 9.10 6.41
C THR A 82 -15.98 8.55 5.00
N ALA A 83 -17.10 8.41 4.26
CA ALA A 83 -17.03 8.00 2.84
C ALA A 83 -16.22 9.00 1.99
N GLY A 84 -16.22 10.28 2.35
CA GLY A 84 -15.42 11.32 1.68
C GLY A 84 -13.91 11.16 1.92
N ASP A 85 -13.51 10.94 3.18
CA ASP A 85 -12.10 10.72 3.52
C ASP A 85 -11.58 9.44 2.86
N LEU A 86 -12.39 8.36 2.89
CA LEU A 86 -12.06 7.10 2.25
C LEU A 86 -11.95 7.21 0.73
N ALA A 87 -12.82 8.02 0.09
CA ALA A 87 -12.72 8.32 -1.33
C ALA A 87 -11.40 9.01 -1.67
N GLY A 88 -11.00 10.00 -0.85
CA GLY A 88 -9.70 10.67 -0.98
C GLY A 88 -8.52 9.69 -0.84
N ALA A 89 -8.55 8.85 0.19
CA ALA A 89 -7.49 7.88 0.48
C ALA A 89 -7.35 6.79 -0.58
N THR A 90 -8.48 6.32 -1.14
CA THR A 90 -8.48 5.25 -2.15
C THR A 90 -8.36 5.74 -3.60
N GLY A 91 -8.52 7.05 -3.83
CA GLY A 91 -8.58 7.64 -5.17
C GLY A 91 -9.87 7.34 -5.95
N LEU A 92 -10.92 6.91 -5.27
CA LEU A 92 -12.24 6.64 -5.85
C LEU A 92 -13.11 7.90 -5.86
N SER A 93 -14.13 7.92 -6.72
CA SER A 93 -15.21 8.91 -6.60
C SER A 93 -16.07 8.60 -5.37
N THR A 94 -16.70 9.63 -4.78
CA THR A 94 -17.62 9.46 -3.63
C THR A 94 -18.75 8.46 -3.92
N ALA A 95 -19.29 8.47 -5.14
CA ALA A 95 -20.32 7.52 -5.55
C ALA A 95 -19.81 6.06 -5.57
N ALA A 96 -18.60 5.84 -6.14
CA ALA A 96 -17.97 4.53 -6.15
C ALA A 96 -17.64 4.03 -4.74
N THR A 97 -17.18 4.93 -3.86
CA THR A 97 -16.91 4.62 -2.45
C THR A 97 -18.19 4.24 -1.70
N THR A 98 -19.30 4.94 -1.94
CA THR A 98 -20.59 4.59 -1.33
C THR A 98 -21.04 3.18 -1.75
N THR A 99 -20.99 2.88 -3.06
CA THR A 99 -21.34 1.54 -3.58
C THR A 99 -20.41 0.44 -3.03
N LEU A 100 -19.12 0.76 -2.87
CA LEU A 100 -18.16 -0.16 -2.27
C LEU A 100 -18.50 -0.43 -0.80
N LEU A 101 -18.78 0.62 -0.02
CA LEU A 101 -19.18 0.49 1.38
C LEU A 101 -20.49 -0.30 1.55
N ASP A 102 -21.50 -0.08 0.68
CA ASP A 102 -22.76 -0.84 0.68
C ASP A 102 -22.49 -2.34 0.51
N ARG A 103 -21.63 -2.71 -0.44
CA ARG A 103 -21.22 -4.10 -0.69
C ARG A 103 -20.44 -4.70 0.48
N LEU A 104 -19.54 -3.95 1.12
CA LEU A 104 -18.78 -4.42 2.27
C LEU A 104 -19.65 -4.56 3.52
N GLU A 105 -20.66 -3.70 3.67
CA GLU A 105 -21.66 -3.78 4.74
C GLU A 105 -22.57 -4.99 4.54
N GLU A 106 -23.06 -5.24 3.31
CA GLU A 106 -23.82 -6.45 2.96
C GLU A 106 -23.04 -7.74 3.25
N LYS A 107 -21.73 -7.74 3.00
CA LYS A 107 -20.83 -8.86 3.30
C LYS A 107 -20.45 -8.98 4.79
N GLY A 108 -20.84 -8.01 5.61
CA GLY A 108 -20.60 -7.98 7.05
C GLY A 108 -19.18 -7.58 7.46
N TYR A 109 -18.39 -6.98 6.56
CA TYR A 109 -17.04 -6.51 6.90
C TYR A 109 -17.03 -5.12 7.53
N VAL A 110 -17.98 -4.29 7.15
CA VAL A 110 -18.08 -2.88 7.54
C VAL A 110 -19.45 -2.60 8.14
N GLN A 111 -19.53 -1.66 9.04
CA GLN A 111 -20.76 -1.04 9.52
C GLN A 111 -20.65 0.46 9.48
N ARG A 112 -21.79 1.14 9.32
CA ARG A 112 -21.90 2.59 9.39
C ARG A 112 -22.47 3.01 10.74
N GLU A 113 -21.88 4.02 11.35
CA GLU A 113 -22.34 4.60 12.59
C GLU A 113 -22.24 6.11 12.55
N ARG A 114 -23.07 6.82 13.34
CA ARG A 114 -22.91 8.25 13.51
C ARG A 114 -21.73 8.56 14.40
N ASP A 115 -20.95 9.57 13.99
CA ASP A 115 -19.85 10.06 14.82
C ASP A 115 -20.39 10.57 16.17
N THR A 116 -19.73 10.18 17.25
CA THR A 116 -20.10 10.59 18.61
C THR A 116 -19.81 12.06 18.88
N THR A 117 -18.82 12.63 18.16
CA THR A 117 -18.39 14.02 18.32
C THR A 117 -19.15 14.97 17.39
N ASP A 118 -19.36 14.56 16.13
CA ASP A 118 -20.13 15.32 15.14
C ASP A 118 -21.22 14.44 14.52
N ARG A 119 -22.42 14.47 15.08
CA ARG A 119 -23.58 13.68 14.66
C ARG A 119 -23.99 13.88 13.19
N ARG A 120 -23.44 14.87 12.50
CA ARG A 120 -23.67 15.10 11.07
C ARG A 120 -22.84 14.15 10.22
N LYS A 121 -21.77 13.60 10.77
CA LYS A 121 -20.89 12.65 10.09
C LYS A 121 -21.36 11.23 10.28
N VAL A 122 -21.26 10.45 9.22
CA VAL A 122 -21.43 9.00 9.21
C VAL A 122 -20.05 8.38 8.95
N LEU A 123 -19.60 7.55 9.85
CA LEU A 123 -18.33 6.86 9.79
C LEU A 123 -18.55 5.41 9.37
N ALA A 124 -17.75 4.93 8.46
CA ALA A 124 -17.58 3.51 8.19
C ALA A 124 -16.47 2.98 9.09
N ARG A 125 -16.67 1.80 9.66
CA ARG A 125 -15.67 1.09 10.47
C ARG A 125 -15.74 -0.41 10.21
N LEU A 126 -14.66 -1.12 10.50
CA LEU A 126 -14.67 -2.58 10.49
C LEU A 126 -15.64 -3.10 11.56
N THR A 127 -16.34 -4.18 11.24
CA THR A 127 -17.07 -4.97 12.26
C THR A 127 -16.09 -5.90 12.96
N SER A 128 -16.43 -6.34 14.18
CA SER A 128 -15.63 -7.35 14.89
C SER A 128 -15.49 -8.66 14.08
N GLU A 129 -16.50 -9.00 13.28
CA GLU A 129 -16.42 -10.15 12.38
C GLU A 129 -15.48 -9.89 11.20
N GLY A 130 -15.50 -8.68 10.62
CA GLY A 130 -14.54 -8.26 9.59
C GLY A 130 -13.11 -8.30 10.09
N GLU A 131 -12.86 -7.73 11.27
CA GLU A 131 -11.55 -7.76 11.94
C GLU A 131 -11.08 -9.21 12.18
N ARG A 132 -11.97 -10.07 12.66
CA ARG A 132 -11.65 -11.47 12.93
C ARG A 132 -11.29 -12.23 11.65
N ARG A 133 -12.05 -12.04 10.56
CA ARG A 133 -11.78 -12.69 9.26
C ARG A 133 -10.45 -12.23 8.67
N LEU A 134 -10.21 -10.94 8.63
CA LEU A 134 -8.94 -10.37 8.17
C LEU A 134 -7.78 -10.84 9.04
N GLY A 135 -7.93 -10.74 10.37
CA GLY A 135 -6.91 -11.15 11.33
C GLY A 135 -6.55 -12.64 11.24
N SER A 136 -7.49 -13.50 10.88
CA SER A 136 -7.20 -14.94 10.70
C SER A 136 -6.27 -15.23 9.53
N LEU A 137 -6.23 -14.36 8.50
CA LEU A 137 -5.39 -14.51 7.30
C LEU A 137 -4.10 -13.71 7.40
N TYR A 138 -4.17 -12.44 7.84
CA TYR A 138 -3.00 -11.57 7.97
C TYR A 138 -2.21 -11.81 9.26
N GLY A 139 -2.84 -12.29 10.33
CA GLY A 139 -2.20 -12.52 11.62
C GLY A 139 -0.97 -13.44 11.56
N PRO A 140 -1.02 -14.60 10.91
CA PRO A 140 0.15 -15.45 10.72
C PRO A 140 1.32 -14.73 10.04
N LEU A 141 1.04 -13.98 8.96
CA LEU A 141 2.06 -13.20 8.25
C LEU A 141 2.66 -12.11 9.15
N ALA A 142 1.82 -11.38 9.89
CA ALA A 142 2.27 -10.36 10.85
C ALA A 142 3.16 -10.99 11.95
N GLY A 143 2.81 -12.16 12.45
CA GLY A 143 3.60 -12.90 13.43
C GLY A 143 4.98 -13.30 12.90
N GLU A 144 5.07 -13.79 11.68
CA GLU A 144 6.36 -14.10 11.04
C GLU A 144 7.16 -12.82 10.75
N GLY A 145 6.51 -11.74 10.33
CA GLY A 145 7.12 -10.42 10.16
C GLY A 145 7.73 -9.90 11.46
N ALA A 146 7.01 -10.01 12.58
CA ALA A 146 7.53 -9.63 13.90
C ALA A 146 8.77 -10.47 14.30
N ARG A 147 8.76 -11.78 14.04
CA ARG A 147 9.92 -12.66 14.29
C ARG A 147 11.11 -12.29 13.40
N LEU A 148 10.86 -11.93 12.15
CA LEU A 148 11.91 -11.46 11.25
C LEU A 148 12.54 -10.17 11.80
N LEU A 149 11.73 -9.19 12.20
CA LEU A 149 12.18 -7.90 12.72
C LEU A 149 12.92 -8.05 14.07
N ALA A 150 12.58 -9.02 14.90
CA ALA A 150 13.27 -9.30 16.16
C ALA A 150 14.76 -9.68 16.00
N ARG A 151 15.22 -10.00 14.77
CA ARG A 151 16.62 -10.31 14.47
C ARG A 151 17.51 -9.08 14.30
N PHE A 152 16.91 -7.89 14.19
CA PHE A 152 17.59 -6.64 13.95
C PHE A 152 17.78 -5.84 15.24
N SER A 153 18.91 -5.18 15.38
CA SER A 153 19.17 -4.23 16.47
C SER A 153 18.27 -2.99 16.31
N GLN A 154 18.09 -2.25 17.40
CA GLN A 154 17.34 -0.99 17.40
C GLN A 154 17.83 -0.01 16.32
N ARG A 155 19.17 0.08 16.12
CA ARG A 155 19.77 0.95 15.11
C ARG A 155 19.40 0.52 13.70
N GLU A 156 19.41 -0.79 13.42
CA GLU A 156 19.02 -1.34 12.11
C GLU A 156 17.52 -1.15 11.87
N LEU A 157 16.68 -1.39 12.88
CA LEU A 157 15.24 -1.13 12.78
C LEU A 157 14.93 0.35 12.50
N THR A 158 15.66 1.27 13.14
CA THR A 158 15.53 2.69 12.87
C THR A 158 15.88 3.00 11.41
N MET A 159 16.99 2.46 10.91
CA MET A 159 17.41 2.64 9.52
C MET A 159 16.40 2.06 8.51
N ILE A 160 15.86 0.89 8.79
CA ILE A 160 14.82 0.25 7.96
C ILE A 160 13.56 1.11 7.93
N ARG A 161 13.09 1.57 9.09
CA ARG A 161 11.93 2.47 9.18
C ARG A 161 12.15 3.74 8.37
N ASP A 162 13.26 4.44 8.62
CA ASP A 162 13.57 5.72 7.98
C ASP A 162 13.65 5.56 6.44
N PHE A 163 14.24 4.46 5.97
CA PHE A 163 14.28 4.14 4.54
C PHE A 163 12.86 3.94 3.96
N LEU A 164 11.99 3.21 4.66
CA LEU A 164 10.61 2.96 4.20
C LEU A 164 9.77 4.24 4.21
N ASP A 165 9.93 5.10 5.22
CA ASP A 165 9.26 6.39 5.32
C ASP A 165 9.70 7.33 4.19
N ASP A 166 11.00 7.40 3.90
CA ASP A 166 11.54 8.20 2.80
C ASP A 166 11.09 7.68 1.44
N ALA A 167 11.13 6.36 1.23
CA ALA A 167 10.67 5.74 0.00
C ALA A 167 9.17 5.99 -0.25
N THR A 168 8.36 5.90 0.80
CA THR A 168 6.92 6.21 0.74
C THR A 168 6.68 7.65 0.32
N ARG A 169 7.40 8.62 0.92
CA ARG A 169 7.29 10.04 0.54
C ARG A 169 7.65 10.28 -0.91
N VAL A 170 8.73 9.68 -1.40
CA VAL A 170 9.13 9.81 -2.80
C VAL A 170 8.03 9.35 -3.76
N VAL A 171 7.37 8.23 -3.46
CA VAL A 171 6.27 7.71 -4.30
C VAL A 171 5.06 8.63 -4.25
N GLN A 172 4.66 9.10 -3.06
CA GLN A 172 3.51 10.01 -2.88
C GLN A 172 3.73 11.36 -3.58
N ASP A 173 4.93 11.91 -3.51
CA ASP A 173 5.27 13.17 -4.19
C ASP A 173 5.19 13.02 -5.71
N GLN A 174 5.69 11.91 -6.27
CA GLN A 174 5.59 11.62 -7.70
C GLN A 174 4.14 11.37 -8.15
N GLU A 175 3.35 10.66 -7.35
CA GLU A 175 1.92 10.48 -7.61
C GLU A 175 1.19 11.82 -7.67
N SER A 176 1.42 12.68 -6.68
CA SER A 176 0.84 14.03 -6.60
C SER A 176 1.20 14.88 -7.81
N HIS A 177 2.46 14.82 -8.24
CA HIS A 177 2.94 15.52 -9.44
C HIS A 177 2.23 15.01 -10.71
N LEU A 178 2.09 13.71 -10.88
CA LEU A 178 1.40 13.12 -12.03
C LEU A 178 -0.09 13.52 -12.07
N ARG A 179 -0.77 13.50 -10.92
CA ARG A 179 -2.18 13.92 -10.81
C ARG A 179 -2.36 15.39 -11.19
N SER A 180 -1.48 16.28 -10.75
CA SER A 180 -1.52 17.71 -11.09
C SER A 180 -1.28 17.96 -12.60
N THR A 181 -0.38 17.21 -13.22
CA THR A 181 -0.09 17.30 -14.64
C THR A 181 -1.27 16.86 -15.50
N THR A 182 -2.00 15.82 -15.08
CA THR A 182 -3.18 15.32 -15.81
C THR A 182 -4.36 16.31 -15.75
N THR A 183 -4.52 17.03 -14.64
CA THR A 183 -5.58 18.05 -14.47
C THR A 183 -5.32 19.28 -15.34
N GLY A 184 -4.07 19.59 -15.68
CA GLY A 184 -3.71 20.73 -16.56
C GLY A 184 -3.81 20.44 -18.07
N LEU A 185 -4.08 19.19 -18.46
CA LEU A 185 -4.19 18.77 -19.86
C LEU A 185 -5.65 18.61 -20.34
N MET A 186 -6.64 18.81 -19.46
CA MET A 186 -8.07 18.84 -19.78
C MET A 186 -8.60 20.28 -19.76
#